data_1d33314ac858998d6a7c4add8cf72b1a
#
_entry.id   1d33314ac858998d6a7c4add8cf72b1a
#
_cell.length_a   1.000
_cell.length_b   1.000
_cell.length_c   1.000
_cell.angle_alpha   90.00
_cell.angle_beta   90.00
_cell.angle_gamma   90.00
#
_symmetry.space_group_name_H-M   'P 1'
#
loop_
_entity.id
_entity.type
_entity.pdbx_description
1 polymer ?
#
loop_
_entity_poly.entity_id
_entity_poly.type
_entity_poly.pdbx_seq_one_letter_code
_entity_poly.pdbx_strand_id
1 'polypeptide(L)'
;MQRVRILVLLGALLLIGSSQATEERDGQHDFDWDIGSWRVHMQRLLHPLTGSSSWVEYDGTDVVRKVWDGRANLGEVELDGPSGHLEYLTLRLYNPQTRQWSMNITSSAAGVLSPPAVGSFDRDRGEFLDREDYNGRSVLVRFDVSVLTPTTCRFEQSFSADGGKTWELNLVVNETRVRD
;
A
#
# COMPACT_ATOMS: atom_id res chain seq x y z
N MET A 1 -3.59 85.51 -11.63
CA MET A 1 -3.57 84.23 -12.40
C MET A 1 -3.02 83.15 -11.52
N GLN A 2 -3.93 82.38 -10.91
CA GLN A 2 -3.60 81.35 -9.93
C GLN A 2 -3.66 79.99 -10.64
N ARG A 3 -2.52 79.26 -10.69
CA ARG A 3 -2.44 77.91 -11.32
C ARG A 3 -2.75 76.89 -10.29
N VAL A 4 -3.89 76.18 -10.44
CA VAL A 4 -4.28 75.01 -9.69
C VAL A 4 -3.45 73.81 -10.16
N ARG A 5 -2.70 73.17 -9.22
CA ARG A 5 -2.02 71.89 -9.46
C ARG A 5 -2.92 70.75 -8.99
N ILE A 6 -3.39 69.96 -9.93
CA ILE A 6 -4.12 68.73 -9.65
C ILE A 6 -3.10 67.63 -9.34
N LEU A 7 -3.17 67.13 -8.11
CA LEU A 7 -2.37 65.99 -7.66
C LEU A 7 -3.16 64.69 -7.98
N VAL A 8 -2.69 63.88 -8.92
CA VAL A 8 -3.26 62.57 -9.21
C VAL A 8 -2.59 61.55 -8.30
N LEU A 9 -3.35 61.02 -7.30
CA LEU A 9 -2.94 59.92 -6.46
C LEU A 9 -3.22 58.60 -7.21
N LEU A 10 -2.17 57.90 -7.69
CA LEU A 10 -2.23 56.56 -8.19
C LEU A 10 -2.26 55.60 -7.00
N GLY A 11 -3.44 55.05 -6.66
CA GLY A 11 -3.59 53.98 -5.71
C GLY A 11 -3.16 52.63 -6.31
N ALA A 12 -2.01 52.14 -5.89
CA ALA A 12 -1.57 50.77 -6.22
C ALA A 12 -2.38 49.76 -5.40
N LEU A 13 -3.29 49.03 -6.04
CA LEU A 13 -4.04 47.92 -5.45
C LEU A 13 -3.09 46.71 -5.39
N LEU A 14 -2.54 46.42 -4.23
CA LEU A 14 -1.81 45.16 -3.95
C LEU A 14 -2.82 44.01 -3.86
N LEU A 15 -2.93 43.22 -4.91
CA LEU A 15 -3.59 41.92 -4.88
C LEU A 15 -2.71 40.97 -4.09
N ILE A 16 -3.03 40.79 -2.80
CA ILE A 16 -2.50 39.72 -1.96
C ILE A 16 -3.18 38.44 -2.45
N GLY A 17 -2.54 37.69 -3.34
CA GLY A 17 -2.93 36.37 -3.71
C GLY A 17 -2.72 35.45 -2.50
N SER A 18 -3.79 35.08 -1.80
CA SER A 18 -3.75 34.02 -0.81
C SER A 18 -3.46 32.70 -1.55
N SER A 19 -2.20 32.26 -1.51
CA SER A 19 -1.85 30.89 -1.85
C SER A 19 -2.55 29.98 -0.82
N GLN A 20 -3.66 29.37 -1.22
CA GLN A 20 -4.22 28.25 -0.47
C GLN A 20 -3.20 27.12 -0.61
N ALA A 21 -2.43 26.90 0.44
CA ALA A 21 -1.73 25.63 0.61
C ALA A 21 -2.80 24.53 0.57
N THR A 22 -2.77 23.69 -0.45
CA THR A 22 -3.55 22.46 -0.47
C THR A 22 -3.16 21.69 0.77
N GLU A 23 -4.10 21.53 1.69
CA GLU A 23 -3.89 20.72 2.90
C GLU A 23 -3.54 19.31 2.44
N GLU A 24 -2.32 18.90 2.71
CA GLU A 24 -1.78 17.65 2.23
C GLU A 24 -2.53 16.53 2.94
N ARG A 25 -3.10 15.58 2.16
CA ARG A 25 -3.99 14.53 2.65
C ARG A 25 -3.33 13.73 3.76
N ASP A 26 -4.04 13.57 4.89
CA ASP A 26 -3.68 12.61 5.93
C ASP A 26 -4.11 11.20 5.49
N GLY A 27 -3.15 10.31 5.30
CA GLY A 27 -3.36 8.93 4.86
C GLY A 27 -3.66 7.94 5.98
N GLN A 28 -3.89 8.39 7.22
CA GLN A 28 -4.10 7.49 8.38
C GLN A 28 -5.28 6.51 8.17
N HIS A 29 -6.29 6.90 7.40
CA HIS A 29 -7.51 6.11 7.17
C HIS A 29 -7.47 5.29 5.88
N ASP A 30 -6.34 5.24 5.19
CA ASP A 30 -6.24 4.60 3.88
C ASP A 30 -6.42 3.08 3.90
N PHE A 31 -6.21 2.43 5.04
CA PHE A 31 -6.49 1.01 5.25
C PHE A 31 -7.77 0.73 6.06
N ASP A 32 -8.62 1.72 6.37
CA ASP A 32 -9.84 1.48 7.13
C ASP A 32 -10.83 0.55 6.40
N TRP A 33 -10.80 0.55 5.07
CA TRP A 33 -11.59 -0.35 4.23
C TRP A 33 -11.22 -1.83 4.42
N ASP A 34 -10.02 -2.13 4.85
CA ASP A 34 -9.51 -3.49 4.98
C ASP A 34 -9.98 -4.19 6.27
N ILE A 35 -10.38 -3.41 7.28
CA ILE A 35 -10.84 -3.95 8.56
C ILE A 35 -12.06 -4.85 8.39
N GLY A 36 -11.98 -6.08 8.90
CA GLY A 36 -13.05 -7.09 8.84
C GLY A 36 -12.58 -8.46 8.41
N SER A 37 -13.50 -9.28 7.90
CA SER A 37 -13.23 -10.66 7.48
C SER A 37 -13.37 -10.78 5.96
N TRP A 38 -12.44 -11.51 5.36
CA TRP A 38 -12.32 -11.67 3.93
C TRP A 38 -12.17 -13.13 3.54
N ARG A 39 -12.70 -13.50 2.39
CA ARG A 39 -12.28 -14.70 1.66
C ARG A 39 -11.14 -14.33 0.75
N VAL A 40 -10.12 -15.15 0.76
CA VAL A 40 -8.86 -14.94 0.04
C VAL A 40 -8.73 -16.00 -1.05
N HIS A 41 -8.39 -15.57 -2.26
CA HIS A 41 -7.88 -16.43 -3.32
C HIS A 41 -6.50 -15.90 -3.72
N MET A 42 -5.45 -16.66 -3.46
CA MET A 42 -4.06 -16.30 -3.72
C MET A 42 -3.48 -17.16 -4.84
N GLN A 43 -2.81 -16.52 -5.78
CA GLN A 43 -2.00 -17.16 -6.81
C GLN A 43 -0.52 -16.77 -6.60
N ARG A 44 0.36 -17.75 -6.57
CA ARG A 44 1.80 -17.54 -6.38
C ARG A 44 2.60 -18.20 -7.50
N LEU A 45 3.49 -17.44 -8.14
CA LEU A 45 4.41 -17.93 -9.14
C LEU A 45 5.46 -18.84 -8.48
N LEU A 46 5.64 -20.04 -9.03
CA LEU A 46 6.72 -20.91 -8.63
C LEU A 46 8.03 -20.47 -9.28
N HIS A 47 9.09 -20.40 -8.48
CA HIS A 47 10.42 -20.02 -8.94
C HIS A 47 10.50 -18.65 -9.65
N PRO A 48 10.12 -17.54 -8.98
CA PRO A 48 10.26 -16.20 -9.54
C PRO A 48 11.68 -15.90 -10.04
N LEU A 49 11.79 -15.03 -11.04
CA LEU A 49 13.05 -14.59 -11.67
C LEU A 49 13.84 -15.69 -12.39
N THR A 50 13.18 -16.79 -12.75
CA THR A 50 13.78 -17.89 -13.52
C THR A 50 13.16 -18.05 -14.92
N GLY A 51 12.17 -17.23 -15.28
CA GLY A 51 11.36 -17.39 -16.50
C GLY A 51 10.25 -18.44 -16.32
N SER A 52 9.95 -18.86 -15.09
CA SER A 52 8.83 -19.74 -14.78
C SER A 52 7.50 -19.09 -15.14
N SER A 53 6.56 -19.90 -15.64
CA SER A 53 5.16 -19.52 -15.84
C SER A 53 4.19 -20.41 -15.03
N SER A 54 4.71 -21.19 -14.09
CA SER A 54 3.93 -22.12 -13.27
C SER A 54 3.40 -21.43 -12.02
N TRP A 55 2.08 -21.38 -11.87
CA TRP A 55 1.41 -20.81 -10.71
C TRP A 55 0.77 -21.88 -9.86
N VAL A 56 0.71 -21.63 -8.55
CA VAL A 56 -0.07 -22.41 -7.58
C VAL A 56 -1.09 -21.52 -6.91
N GLU A 57 -2.22 -22.13 -6.58
CA GLU A 57 -3.38 -21.43 -6.01
C GLU A 57 -3.62 -21.89 -4.59
N TYR A 58 -4.09 -20.96 -3.75
CA TYR A 58 -4.47 -21.17 -2.37
C TYR A 58 -5.77 -20.42 -2.10
N ASP A 59 -6.63 -21.01 -1.30
CA ASP A 59 -7.88 -20.42 -0.85
C ASP A 59 -7.92 -20.36 0.67
N GLY A 60 -8.56 -19.34 1.22
CA GLY A 60 -8.66 -19.22 2.68
C GLY A 60 -9.32 -17.94 3.14
N THR A 61 -8.82 -17.41 4.25
CA THR A 61 -9.40 -16.24 4.93
C THR A 61 -8.31 -15.24 5.36
N ASP A 62 -8.68 -13.96 5.43
CA ASP A 62 -7.96 -12.92 6.17
C ASP A 62 -8.91 -12.27 7.17
N VAL A 63 -8.45 -12.07 8.40
CA VAL A 63 -9.16 -11.36 9.46
C VAL A 63 -8.34 -10.17 9.89
N VAL A 64 -8.75 -8.99 9.49
CA VAL A 64 -8.04 -7.74 9.78
C VAL A 64 -8.67 -7.00 10.94
N ARG A 65 -7.86 -6.69 11.95
CA ARG A 65 -8.27 -6.01 13.17
C ARG A 65 -7.59 -4.66 13.30
N LYS A 66 -8.37 -3.66 13.71
CA LYS A 66 -7.91 -2.31 14.02
C LYS A 66 -7.06 -2.31 15.30
N VAL A 67 -5.95 -1.59 15.28
CA VAL A 67 -5.06 -1.34 16.42
C VAL A 67 -4.84 0.17 16.54
N TRP A 68 -4.73 0.70 17.77
CA TRP A 68 -4.50 2.11 18.07
C TRP A 68 -5.43 3.07 17.32
N ASP A 69 -6.71 2.74 17.31
CA ASP A 69 -7.75 3.53 16.64
C ASP A 69 -7.49 3.76 15.13
N GLY A 70 -6.94 2.75 14.45
CA GLY A 70 -6.68 2.75 13.01
C GLY A 70 -5.31 3.28 12.58
N ARG A 71 -4.46 3.70 13.52
CA ARG A 71 -3.06 4.02 13.20
C ARG A 71 -2.21 2.79 12.92
N ALA A 72 -2.75 1.62 13.20
CA ALA A 72 -2.22 0.32 12.82
C ALA A 72 -3.36 -0.66 12.59
N ASN A 73 -3.09 -1.72 11.84
CA ASN A 73 -3.94 -2.90 11.76
C ASN A 73 -3.11 -4.18 11.75
N LEU A 74 -3.75 -5.27 12.13
CA LEU A 74 -3.17 -6.61 12.15
C LEU A 74 -4.10 -7.53 11.35
N GLY A 75 -3.59 -8.13 10.28
CA GLY A 75 -4.25 -9.17 9.50
C GLY A 75 -3.70 -10.55 9.85
N GLU A 76 -4.58 -11.52 9.93
CA GLU A 76 -4.30 -12.93 10.17
C GLU A 76 -4.85 -13.73 8.99
N VAL A 77 -3.94 -14.24 8.16
CA VAL A 77 -4.24 -14.92 6.91
C VAL A 77 -4.00 -16.41 7.06
N GLU A 78 -5.01 -17.22 6.77
CA GLU A 78 -4.92 -18.68 6.74
C GLU A 78 -5.32 -19.17 5.35
N LEU A 79 -4.46 -19.97 4.73
CA LEU A 79 -4.63 -20.44 3.35
C LEU A 79 -4.35 -21.93 3.24
N ASP A 80 -5.16 -22.63 2.47
CA ASP A 80 -4.96 -24.03 2.09
C ASP A 80 -4.70 -24.16 0.59
N GLY A 81 -3.77 -25.03 0.22
CA GLY A 81 -3.43 -25.27 -1.17
C GLY A 81 -2.55 -26.49 -1.38
N PRO A 82 -2.02 -26.68 -2.60
CA PRO A 82 -1.29 -27.92 -2.97
C PRO A 82 -0.04 -28.17 -2.12
N SER A 83 0.57 -27.14 -1.55
CA SER A 83 1.75 -27.26 -0.68
C SER A 83 1.41 -27.34 0.81
N GLY A 84 0.14 -27.49 1.15
CA GLY A 84 -0.36 -27.58 2.53
C GLY A 84 -0.94 -26.26 3.04
N HIS A 85 -1.04 -26.17 4.36
CA HIS A 85 -1.56 -25.01 5.08
C HIS A 85 -0.50 -23.93 5.24
N LEU A 86 -0.87 -22.67 5.02
CA LEU A 86 -0.02 -21.49 5.15
C LEU A 86 -0.68 -20.49 6.11
N GLU A 87 0.11 -19.93 7.00
CA GLU A 87 -0.32 -18.90 7.95
C GLU A 87 0.59 -17.68 7.82
N TYR A 88 -0.02 -16.50 7.67
CA TYR A 88 0.68 -15.23 7.62
C TYR A 88 0.10 -14.25 8.62
N LEU A 89 0.96 -13.38 9.14
CA LEU A 89 0.57 -12.16 9.82
C LEU A 89 0.99 -10.96 8.98
N THR A 90 0.10 -9.98 8.85
CA THR A 90 0.39 -8.68 8.26
C THR A 90 0.21 -7.61 9.34
N LEU A 91 1.27 -6.85 9.64
CA LEU A 91 1.21 -5.72 10.56
C LEU A 91 1.46 -4.44 9.77
N ARG A 92 0.46 -3.58 9.68
CA ARG A 92 0.54 -2.30 8.99
C ARG A 92 0.55 -1.16 10.01
N LEU A 93 1.50 -0.23 9.90
CA LEU A 93 1.71 0.88 10.81
C LEU A 93 1.72 2.19 10.03
N TYR A 94 0.95 3.18 10.47
CA TYR A 94 0.96 4.52 9.90
C TYR A 94 1.99 5.41 10.60
N ASN A 95 2.82 6.09 9.80
CA ASN A 95 3.74 7.10 10.28
C ASN A 95 3.17 8.50 9.97
N PRO A 96 2.70 9.28 10.97
CA PRO A 96 2.10 10.59 10.75
C PRO A 96 3.11 11.66 10.31
N GLN A 97 4.41 11.45 10.53
CA GLN A 97 5.44 12.41 10.12
C GLN A 97 5.74 12.33 8.63
N THR A 98 5.85 11.10 8.09
CA THR A 98 6.10 10.86 6.67
C THR A 98 4.81 10.68 5.88
N ARG A 99 3.66 10.50 6.54
CA ARG A 99 2.34 10.20 5.97
C ARG A 99 2.37 8.93 5.11
N GLN A 100 3.14 7.96 5.56
CA GLN A 100 3.31 6.67 4.91
C GLN A 100 2.90 5.54 5.83
N TRP A 101 2.50 4.44 5.22
CA TRP A 101 2.31 3.17 5.87
C TRP A 101 3.53 2.28 5.69
N SER A 102 3.85 1.47 6.69
CA SER A 102 4.74 0.33 6.57
C SER A 102 3.93 -0.96 6.64
N MET A 103 4.14 -1.87 5.68
CA MET A 103 3.59 -3.22 5.68
C MET A 103 4.69 -4.18 6.10
N ASN A 104 4.47 -4.88 7.21
CA ASN A 104 5.36 -5.90 7.74
C ASN A 104 4.63 -7.24 7.62
N ILE A 105 5.24 -8.21 6.97
CA ILE A 105 4.65 -9.52 6.70
C ILE A 105 5.53 -10.59 7.34
N THR A 106 4.92 -11.63 7.86
CA THR A 106 5.62 -12.84 8.30
C THR A 106 4.75 -14.05 8.08
N SER A 107 5.37 -15.23 8.01
CA SER A 107 4.67 -16.52 8.11
C SER A 107 4.99 -17.21 9.44
N SER A 108 4.12 -18.13 9.87
CA SER A 108 4.37 -18.96 11.05
C SER A 108 5.67 -19.76 10.94
N ALA A 109 6.04 -20.15 9.71
CA ALA A 109 7.28 -20.86 9.44
C ALA A 109 8.53 -19.98 9.53
N ALA A 110 8.44 -18.66 9.25
CA ALA A 110 9.58 -17.75 9.30
C ALA A 110 9.93 -17.32 10.74
N GLY A 111 8.91 -17.07 11.58
CA GLY A 111 9.05 -16.67 12.98
C GLY A 111 9.70 -15.29 13.21
N VAL A 112 9.93 -14.51 12.13
CA VAL A 112 10.48 -13.15 12.17
C VAL A 112 9.75 -12.29 11.15
N LEU A 113 9.61 -10.98 11.44
CA LEU A 113 9.05 -10.05 10.47
C LEU A 113 10.02 -9.82 9.31
N SER A 114 9.49 -9.73 8.09
CA SER A 114 10.26 -9.24 6.93
C SER A 114 10.62 -7.74 7.11
N PRO A 115 11.59 -7.23 6.35
CA PRO A 115 11.75 -5.79 6.19
C PRO A 115 10.41 -5.16 5.76
N PRO A 116 10.07 -3.97 6.28
CA PRO A 116 8.80 -3.34 5.94
C PRO A 116 8.81 -2.78 4.53
N ALA A 117 7.79 -3.09 3.75
CA ALA A 117 7.49 -2.33 2.55
C ALA A 117 6.82 -1.00 2.94
N VAL A 118 7.38 0.12 2.45
CA VAL A 118 6.93 1.47 2.82
C VAL A 118 6.32 2.16 1.62
N GLY A 119 5.18 2.80 1.83
CA GLY A 119 4.46 3.49 0.77
C GLY A 119 3.23 4.24 1.24
N SER A 120 2.38 4.61 0.30
CA SER A 120 1.16 5.37 0.54
C SER A 120 0.11 5.07 -0.51
N PHE A 121 -1.10 5.56 -0.29
CA PHE A 121 -2.19 5.49 -1.25
C PHE A 121 -2.34 6.79 -2.03
N ASP A 122 -2.65 6.65 -3.31
CA ASP A 122 -3.34 7.66 -4.09
C ASP A 122 -4.76 7.16 -4.37
N ARG A 123 -5.74 7.69 -3.62
CA ARG A 123 -7.15 7.26 -3.62
C ARG A 123 -7.28 5.76 -3.31
N ASP A 124 -7.71 4.97 -4.30
CA ASP A 124 -8.00 3.55 -4.16
C ASP A 124 -6.81 2.66 -4.56
N ARG A 125 -5.62 3.25 -4.75
CA ARG A 125 -4.39 2.53 -5.11
C ARG A 125 -3.26 2.86 -4.17
N GLY A 126 -2.66 1.83 -3.59
CA GLY A 126 -1.45 1.92 -2.77
C GLY A 126 -0.27 1.29 -3.48
N GLU A 127 0.90 1.91 -3.39
CA GLU A 127 2.18 1.33 -3.82
C GLU A 127 3.14 1.33 -2.64
N PHE A 128 3.75 0.19 -2.38
CA PHE A 128 4.68 -0.01 -1.28
C PHE A 128 5.93 -0.71 -1.78
N LEU A 129 7.08 -0.21 -1.39
CA LEU A 129 8.38 -0.69 -1.87
C LEU A 129 9.25 -1.14 -0.70
N ASP A 130 9.99 -2.19 -0.97
CA ASP A 130 11.01 -2.68 -0.07
C ASP A 130 12.18 -3.32 -0.87
N ARG A 131 13.18 -3.82 -0.14
CA ARG A 131 14.32 -4.54 -0.71
C ARG A 131 14.59 -5.78 0.13
N GLU A 132 14.58 -6.94 -0.54
CA GLU A 132 14.78 -8.23 0.09
C GLU A 132 15.97 -9.00 -0.52
N ASP A 133 16.44 -10.02 0.19
CA ASP A 133 17.27 -11.08 -0.38
C ASP A 133 16.37 -12.22 -0.85
N TYR A 134 16.41 -12.50 -2.14
CA TYR A 134 15.71 -13.64 -2.73
C TYR A 134 16.74 -14.60 -3.37
N ASN A 135 16.94 -15.75 -2.72
CA ASN A 135 17.91 -16.77 -3.15
C ASN A 135 19.34 -16.21 -3.34
N GLY A 136 19.82 -15.37 -2.41
CA GLY A 136 21.14 -14.76 -2.46
C GLY A 136 21.27 -13.60 -3.44
N ARG A 137 20.15 -13.08 -3.97
CA ARG A 137 20.11 -11.90 -4.84
C ARG A 137 19.32 -10.80 -4.16
N SER A 138 19.89 -9.60 -4.09
CA SER A 138 19.10 -8.42 -3.69
C SER A 138 18.09 -8.08 -4.77
N VAL A 139 16.80 -8.06 -4.43
CA VAL A 139 15.67 -7.70 -5.28
C VAL A 139 14.93 -6.52 -4.70
N LEU A 140 14.35 -5.68 -5.57
CA LEU A 140 13.31 -4.75 -5.14
C LEU A 140 11.99 -5.50 -5.14
N VAL A 141 11.20 -5.27 -4.12
CA VAL A 141 9.84 -5.80 -3.98
C VAL A 141 8.87 -4.63 -4.07
N ARG A 142 7.83 -4.80 -4.85
CA ARG A 142 6.73 -3.85 -4.94
C ARG A 142 5.42 -4.56 -4.63
N PHE A 143 4.67 -3.97 -3.71
CA PHE A 143 3.28 -4.35 -3.44
C PHE A 143 2.36 -3.27 -3.99
N ASP A 144 1.48 -3.67 -4.89
CA ASP A 144 0.41 -2.84 -5.43
C ASP A 144 -0.91 -3.26 -4.78
N VAL A 145 -1.62 -2.31 -4.17
CA VAL A 145 -2.92 -2.53 -3.53
C VAL A 145 -3.99 -1.78 -4.34
N SER A 146 -5.07 -2.46 -4.68
CA SER A 146 -6.19 -1.87 -5.40
C SER A 146 -7.51 -2.15 -4.69
N VAL A 147 -8.21 -1.11 -4.25
CA VAL A 147 -9.59 -1.20 -3.76
C VAL A 147 -10.51 -1.17 -4.97
N LEU A 148 -11.05 -2.33 -5.35
CA LEU A 148 -11.84 -2.46 -6.58
C LEU A 148 -13.30 -2.04 -6.36
N THR A 149 -13.86 -2.44 -5.23
CA THR A 149 -15.22 -2.10 -4.77
C THR A 149 -15.22 -2.05 -3.23
N PRO A 150 -16.30 -1.60 -2.58
CA PRO A 150 -16.40 -1.66 -1.11
C PRO A 150 -16.26 -3.07 -0.51
N THR A 151 -16.37 -4.11 -1.34
CA THR A 151 -16.35 -5.51 -0.90
C THR A 151 -15.29 -6.36 -1.60
N THR A 152 -14.46 -5.80 -2.46
CA THR A 152 -13.41 -6.54 -3.16
C THR A 152 -12.15 -5.71 -3.26
N CYS A 153 -11.00 -6.34 -3.06
CA CYS A 153 -9.69 -5.74 -3.25
C CYS A 153 -8.72 -6.73 -3.90
N ARG A 154 -7.57 -6.20 -4.31
CA ARG A 154 -6.51 -6.97 -4.93
C ARG A 154 -5.16 -6.47 -4.43
N PHE A 155 -4.32 -7.40 -4.00
CA PHE A 155 -2.92 -7.18 -3.70
C PHE A 155 -2.08 -7.91 -4.75
N GLU A 156 -1.03 -7.26 -5.23
CA GLU A 156 -0.07 -7.82 -6.16
C GLU A 156 1.34 -7.62 -5.63
N GLN A 157 2.18 -8.63 -5.75
CA GLN A 157 3.61 -8.49 -5.47
C GLN A 157 4.39 -8.69 -6.76
N SER A 158 5.36 -7.83 -6.99
CA SER A 158 6.30 -7.95 -8.11
C SER A 158 7.74 -7.83 -7.62
N PHE A 159 8.63 -8.62 -8.24
CA PHE A 159 10.06 -8.54 -8.02
C PHE A 159 10.77 -7.85 -9.17
N SER A 160 11.81 -7.07 -8.84
CA SER A 160 12.75 -6.54 -9.81
C SER A 160 14.19 -6.92 -9.42
N ALA A 161 14.90 -7.54 -10.34
CA ALA A 161 16.30 -7.92 -10.16
C ALA A 161 17.28 -6.95 -10.87
N ASP A 162 16.78 -5.88 -11.48
CA ASP A 162 17.54 -4.94 -12.31
C ASP A 162 17.42 -3.47 -11.84
N GLY A 163 17.04 -3.29 -10.57
CA GLY A 163 16.91 -1.96 -9.94
C GLY A 163 15.66 -1.22 -10.34
N GLY A 164 14.56 -1.93 -10.62
CA GLY A 164 13.24 -1.35 -10.90
C GLY A 164 12.99 -1.06 -12.39
N LYS A 165 13.87 -1.50 -13.30
CA LYS A 165 13.68 -1.30 -14.74
C LYS A 165 12.64 -2.25 -15.31
N THR A 166 12.63 -3.49 -14.85
CA THR A 166 11.61 -4.51 -15.17
C THR A 166 11.07 -5.14 -13.90
N TRP A 167 9.80 -5.55 -13.95
CA TRP A 167 9.10 -6.15 -12.83
C TRP A 167 8.43 -7.45 -13.26
N GLU A 168 8.61 -8.49 -12.45
CA GLU A 168 7.93 -9.77 -12.62
C GLU A 168 6.86 -9.92 -11.54
N LEU A 169 5.59 -9.99 -11.96
CA LEU A 169 4.48 -10.29 -11.06
C LEU A 169 4.64 -11.73 -10.56
N ASN A 170 4.66 -11.92 -9.23
CA ASN A 170 4.90 -13.24 -8.65
C ASN A 170 3.90 -13.65 -7.58
N LEU A 171 3.01 -12.74 -7.16
CA LEU A 171 1.92 -13.04 -6.26
C LEU A 171 0.72 -12.15 -6.60
N VAL A 172 -0.46 -12.76 -6.57
CA VAL A 172 -1.76 -12.08 -6.71
C VAL A 172 -2.67 -12.60 -5.62
N VAL A 173 -3.26 -11.67 -4.86
CA VAL A 173 -4.26 -11.98 -3.84
C VAL A 173 -5.53 -11.20 -4.18
N ASN A 174 -6.62 -11.93 -4.39
CA ASN A 174 -7.94 -11.34 -4.56
C ASN A 174 -8.76 -11.63 -3.32
N GLU A 175 -9.36 -10.61 -2.76
CA GLU A 175 -10.15 -10.72 -1.55
C GLU A 175 -11.58 -10.27 -1.75
N THR A 176 -12.50 -10.98 -1.12
CA THR A 176 -13.92 -10.65 -1.11
C THR A 176 -14.41 -10.62 0.33
N ARG A 177 -15.01 -9.50 0.74
CA ARG A 177 -15.51 -9.30 2.10
C ARG A 177 -16.57 -10.35 2.44
N VAL A 178 -16.41 -10.99 3.59
CA VAL A 178 -17.44 -11.84 4.18
C VAL A 178 -18.53 -10.92 4.74
N ARG A 179 -19.79 -11.18 4.36
CA ARG A 179 -20.95 -10.49 4.95
C ARG A 179 -21.23 -11.13 6.30
N ASP A 180 -21.31 -10.30 7.33
CA ASP A 180 -21.84 -10.69 8.64
C ASP A 180 -23.32 -11.10 8.55
#